data_1a010499cfe7aaf6907dbb49beed33de
#
_entry.id   1a010499cfe7aaf6907dbb49beed33de
#
_cell.length_a   1.000
_cell.length_b   1.000
_cell.length_c   1.000
_cell.angle_alpha   90.00
_cell.angle_beta   90.00
_cell.angle_gamma   90.00
#
_symmetry.space_group_name_H-M   'P 1'
#
loop_
_entity.id
_entity.type
_entity.pdbx_description
1 polymer ?
#
loop_
_entity_poly.entity_id
_entity_poly.type
_entity_poly.pdbx_seq_one_letter_code
_entity_poly.pdbx_strand_id
1 'polypeptide(L)'
;MLADDADGRSVLPRSRKTRAILAILALAAPRPVLRSQLTGLLWSRRGKEQAFASLRQAVHELQGALGAHGTRVLRVDRNHLSLHDTCIWVDVRVSAASVAPGSDSLRPFRAPLLEDLYGLDPAFDQWLLEERERTEQRLRSLEEATLATSDDIHIRIASAERLLRIDPMHEEAWRALIAGHLESGDDEAVRSAYSRYVAAFSRAGLLPAIELHAVSSIERYRVTNRSKAGLLAKGVKLAVMPTRNLSGAHRENPIPGLVDEVMAAVSRFRWISCIGDTDRERQDIDFFLDSAFQRSTTQIRLIIRLLDPHDSGAVFWASSFDRKAGDELSLQEQLAAEIAAQIDPELLLRYGERILATDLPEPTAFDLTMRAIPAIYRLEPIGFHAAGKSLAAATSLDPGNAAAHAWWAYWHLFLVGQAWAKDSKAATVRAGELAERAVTLDPGDARAITLVGHVRGFLHKRVEEALSLHGKALSLNPSLPLAWCFSGLANSYLGRHADAIEQIGRAQCLSPHDPHAFFFDMALMMPYYLRRDFAMAATLGRRAVELNPGFSSTYKGYLATLGQLGQEQEAARVRARLLALEPAFSVSNALQRSPMVQADDRALYADGLRRGGLREN
;
A
#
# COMPACT_ATOMS: atom_id res chain seq x y z
N MET A 1 -40.40 -4.77 2.23
CA MET A 1 -40.31 -5.87 1.24
C MET A 1 -41.44 -5.73 0.20
N LEU A 2 -41.11 -5.81 -1.07
CA LEU A 2 -42.07 -5.88 -2.20
C LEU A 2 -41.86 -7.20 -2.94
N ALA A 3 -42.92 -7.78 -3.48
CA ALA A 3 -42.83 -8.96 -4.32
C ALA A 3 -44.00 -8.91 -5.30
N ASP A 4 -43.68 -8.73 -6.57
CA ASP A 4 -44.69 -8.57 -7.64
C ASP A 4 -44.45 -9.63 -8.74
N ASP A 5 -45.49 -10.02 -9.44
CA ASP A 5 -45.38 -10.86 -10.64
C ASP A 5 -45.01 -10.04 -11.89
N ALA A 6 -44.87 -10.72 -13.02
CA ALA A 6 -44.50 -10.07 -14.29
C ALA A 6 -45.53 -9.03 -14.77
N ASP A 7 -46.77 -9.11 -14.28
CA ASP A 7 -47.86 -8.18 -14.59
C ASP A 7 -47.96 -7.02 -13.57
N GLY A 8 -47.03 -6.96 -12.62
CA GLY A 8 -46.99 -5.92 -11.58
C GLY A 8 -47.99 -6.13 -10.44
N ARG A 9 -48.57 -7.34 -10.32
CA ARG A 9 -49.48 -7.66 -9.22
C ARG A 9 -48.69 -8.20 -8.03
N SER A 10 -49.02 -7.71 -6.82
CA SER A 10 -48.36 -8.15 -5.60
C SER A 10 -48.67 -9.63 -5.30
N VAL A 11 -47.59 -10.42 -5.15
CA VAL A 11 -47.62 -11.82 -4.70
C VAL A 11 -47.15 -11.96 -3.26
N LEU A 12 -47.17 -10.83 -2.50
CA LEU A 12 -46.69 -10.79 -1.13
C LEU A 12 -47.66 -11.47 -0.16
N PRO A 13 -47.27 -12.51 0.61
CA PRO A 13 -48.11 -13.16 1.59
C PRO A 13 -48.61 -12.19 2.67
N ARG A 14 -49.77 -12.47 3.30
CA ARG A 14 -50.30 -11.63 4.37
C ARG A 14 -49.50 -11.75 5.68
N SER A 15 -49.16 -12.97 6.04
CA SER A 15 -48.42 -13.25 7.28
C SER A 15 -46.96 -12.74 7.19
N ARG A 16 -46.51 -11.98 8.21
CA ARG A 16 -45.12 -11.51 8.28
C ARG A 16 -44.11 -12.65 8.31
N LYS A 17 -44.41 -13.80 8.96
CA LYS A 17 -43.53 -14.97 8.99
C LYS A 17 -43.45 -15.66 7.63
N THR A 18 -44.56 -15.69 6.87
CA THR A 18 -44.58 -16.21 5.51
C THR A 18 -43.77 -15.31 4.56
N ARG A 19 -43.85 -14.00 4.73
CA ARG A 19 -42.95 -13.05 4.01
C ARG A 19 -41.47 -13.29 4.34
N ALA A 20 -41.16 -13.58 5.60
CA ALA A 20 -39.78 -13.90 6.02
C ALA A 20 -39.30 -15.21 5.34
N ILE A 21 -40.15 -16.24 5.20
CA ILE A 21 -39.81 -17.45 4.44
C ILE A 21 -39.47 -17.08 2.99
N LEU A 22 -40.31 -16.31 2.32
CA LEU A 22 -40.09 -15.90 0.94
C LEU A 22 -38.75 -15.12 0.81
N ALA A 23 -38.45 -14.21 1.75
CA ALA A 23 -37.21 -13.46 1.77
C ALA A 23 -35.98 -14.37 1.95
N ILE A 24 -36.02 -15.30 2.92
CA ILE A 24 -34.92 -16.25 3.15
C ILE A 24 -34.66 -17.08 1.90
N LEU A 25 -35.74 -17.59 1.25
CA LEU A 25 -35.59 -18.38 0.04
C LEU A 25 -35.07 -17.57 -1.14
N ALA A 26 -35.51 -16.31 -1.29
CA ALA A 26 -35.04 -15.40 -2.35
C ALA A 26 -33.56 -15.06 -2.19
N LEU A 27 -33.10 -14.79 -0.98
CA LEU A 27 -31.69 -14.50 -0.70
C LEU A 27 -30.81 -15.75 -0.84
N ALA A 28 -31.34 -16.94 -0.52
CA ALA A 28 -30.61 -18.20 -0.63
C ALA A 28 -30.57 -18.78 -2.06
N ALA A 29 -31.51 -18.44 -2.94
CA ALA A 29 -31.64 -19.04 -4.27
C ALA A 29 -30.31 -18.99 -5.05
N PRO A 30 -29.95 -20.02 -5.82
CA PRO A 30 -30.71 -21.26 -6.07
C PRO A 30 -30.54 -22.34 -4.97
N ARG A 31 -29.83 -22.06 -3.90
CA ARG A 31 -29.54 -23.03 -2.84
C ARG A 31 -30.81 -23.41 -2.07
N PRO A 32 -31.08 -24.71 -1.82
CA PRO A 32 -32.21 -25.13 -1.01
C PRO A 32 -31.96 -24.80 0.48
N VAL A 33 -33.06 -24.41 1.16
CA VAL A 33 -33.07 -24.10 2.59
C VAL A 33 -33.77 -25.22 3.35
N LEU A 34 -33.14 -25.76 4.40
CA LEU A 34 -33.73 -26.85 5.18
C LEU A 34 -34.95 -26.37 5.98
N ARG A 35 -35.96 -27.20 6.07
CA ARG A 35 -37.18 -26.94 6.87
C ARG A 35 -36.85 -26.77 8.36
N SER A 36 -35.85 -27.51 8.88
CA SER A 36 -35.37 -27.37 10.24
C SER A 36 -34.72 -26.00 10.47
N GLN A 37 -34.02 -25.47 9.49
CA GLN A 37 -33.42 -24.13 9.54
C GLN A 37 -34.51 -23.05 9.59
N LEU A 38 -35.53 -23.13 8.70
CA LEU A 38 -36.65 -22.20 8.71
C LEU A 38 -37.43 -22.24 10.02
N THR A 39 -37.66 -23.42 10.61
CA THR A 39 -38.34 -23.55 11.90
C THR A 39 -37.51 -22.99 13.04
N GLY A 40 -36.18 -23.19 13.01
CA GLY A 40 -35.24 -22.65 14.00
C GLY A 40 -35.19 -21.13 13.96
N LEU A 41 -35.24 -20.51 12.77
CA LEU A 41 -35.22 -19.06 12.59
C LEU A 41 -36.54 -18.39 12.98
N LEU A 42 -37.68 -18.96 12.60
CA LEU A 42 -38.97 -18.26 12.68
C LEU A 42 -39.86 -18.69 13.85
N TRP A 43 -39.56 -19.80 14.47
CA TRP A 43 -40.30 -20.33 15.62
C TRP A 43 -39.36 -20.89 16.68
N SER A 44 -38.26 -20.20 16.97
CA SER A 44 -37.21 -20.64 17.91
C SER A 44 -37.72 -20.95 19.31
N ARG A 45 -38.81 -20.29 19.73
CA ARG A 45 -39.43 -20.43 21.06
C ARG A 45 -40.52 -21.50 21.10
N ARG A 46 -40.82 -22.22 20.01
CA ARG A 46 -41.85 -23.27 19.95
C ARG A 46 -41.25 -24.66 19.97
N GLY A 47 -42.00 -25.60 20.54
CA GLY A 47 -41.64 -27.01 20.44
C GLY A 47 -41.56 -27.46 18.97
N LYS A 48 -40.68 -28.44 18.69
CA LYS A 48 -40.36 -28.89 17.34
C LYS A 48 -41.57 -29.22 16.48
N GLU A 49 -42.55 -29.99 17.03
CA GLU A 49 -43.77 -30.38 16.30
C GLU A 49 -44.67 -29.20 15.94
N GLN A 50 -44.82 -28.26 16.88
CA GLN A 50 -45.62 -27.04 16.65
C GLN A 50 -44.95 -26.12 15.62
N ALA A 51 -43.61 -25.99 15.65
CA ALA A 51 -42.88 -25.22 14.68
C ALA A 51 -43.04 -25.79 13.25
N PHE A 52 -42.93 -27.11 13.10
CA PHE A 52 -43.14 -27.77 11.82
C PHE A 52 -44.61 -27.69 11.33
N ALA A 53 -45.61 -27.72 12.23
CA ALA A 53 -47.01 -27.50 11.89
C ALA A 53 -47.24 -26.08 11.36
N SER A 54 -46.63 -25.06 12.06
CA SER A 54 -46.69 -23.66 11.66
C SER A 54 -46.01 -23.44 10.29
N LEU A 55 -44.87 -24.09 10.04
CA LEU A 55 -44.17 -24.01 8.76
C LEU A 55 -45.04 -24.60 7.63
N ARG A 56 -45.72 -25.72 7.86
CA ARG A 56 -46.64 -26.30 6.81
C ARG A 56 -47.74 -25.32 6.42
N GLN A 57 -48.36 -24.65 7.42
CA GLN A 57 -49.39 -23.64 7.17
C GLN A 57 -48.82 -22.44 6.41
N ALA A 58 -47.61 -21.94 6.79
CA ALA A 58 -46.96 -20.84 6.09
C ALA A 58 -46.56 -21.18 4.66
N VAL A 59 -46.10 -22.42 4.39
CA VAL A 59 -45.83 -22.89 3.01
C VAL A 59 -47.10 -22.95 2.17
N HIS A 60 -48.21 -23.41 2.74
CA HIS A 60 -49.51 -23.40 2.04
C HIS A 60 -49.98 -21.98 1.71
N GLU A 61 -49.86 -21.03 2.66
CA GLU A 61 -50.12 -19.62 2.42
C GLU A 61 -49.23 -19.03 1.33
N LEU A 62 -47.93 -19.37 1.33
CA LEU A 62 -46.98 -18.93 0.31
C LEU A 62 -47.33 -19.44 -1.08
N GLN A 63 -47.70 -20.73 -1.19
CA GLN A 63 -48.17 -21.31 -2.45
C GLN A 63 -49.44 -20.62 -2.96
N GLY A 64 -50.36 -20.29 -2.05
CA GLY A 64 -51.59 -19.56 -2.39
C GLY A 64 -51.29 -18.13 -2.85
N ALA A 65 -50.36 -17.42 -2.22
CA ALA A 65 -49.96 -16.08 -2.63
C ALA A 65 -49.28 -16.04 -4.00
N LEU A 66 -48.46 -17.04 -4.32
CA LEU A 66 -47.79 -17.19 -5.62
C LEU A 66 -48.78 -17.65 -6.74
N GLY A 67 -49.95 -18.12 -6.39
CA GLY A 67 -51.02 -18.49 -7.34
C GLY A 67 -50.57 -19.47 -8.43
N ALA A 68 -50.90 -19.18 -9.68
CA ALA A 68 -50.52 -20.01 -10.83
C ALA A 68 -49.00 -20.14 -11.05
N HIS A 69 -48.20 -19.22 -10.50
CA HIS A 69 -46.74 -19.23 -10.59
C HIS A 69 -46.10 -20.12 -9.53
N GLY A 70 -46.84 -20.53 -8.48
CA GLY A 70 -46.33 -21.22 -7.30
C GLY A 70 -45.54 -22.48 -7.61
N THR A 71 -46.05 -23.34 -8.53
CA THR A 71 -45.37 -24.59 -8.90
C THR A 71 -44.13 -24.40 -9.77
N ARG A 72 -44.00 -23.28 -10.47
CA ARG A 72 -42.86 -22.94 -11.33
C ARG A 72 -41.75 -22.23 -10.53
N VAL A 73 -42.15 -21.45 -9.53
CA VAL A 73 -41.23 -20.58 -8.77
C VAL A 73 -40.75 -21.26 -7.47
N LEU A 74 -41.66 -21.95 -6.74
CA LEU A 74 -41.37 -22.55 -5.44
C LEU A 74 -41.32 -24.09 -5.54
N ARG A 75 -40.16 -24.65 -5.27
CA ARG A 75 -39.96 -26.09 -5.11
C ARG A 75 -40.11 -26.49 -3.65
N VAL A 76 -41.01 -27.42 -3.37
CA VAL A 76 -41.33 -27.89 -2.03
C VAL A 76 -40.97 -29.36 -1.93
N ASP A 77 -39.88 -29.69 -1.26
CA ASP A 77 -39.45 -31.04 -1.01
C ASP A 77 -39.71 -31.47 0.45
N ARG A 78 -39.52 -32.76 0.74
CA ARG A 78 -39.77 -33.33 2.08
C ARG A 78 -38.93 -32.62 3.17
N ASN A 79 -37.68 -32.26 2.89
CA ASN A 79 -36.74 -31.74 3.86
C ASN A 79 -36.33 -30.28 3.63
N HIS A 80 -36.57 -29.72 2.45
CA HIS A 80 -36.11 -28.36 2.09
C HIS A 80 -37.11 -27.64 1.18
N LEU A 81 -36.91 -26.33 1.06
CA LEU A 81 -37.61 -25.43 0.17
C LEU A 81 -36.58 -24.66 -0.68
N SER A 82 -36.88 -24.34 -1.93
CA SER A 82 -36.04 -23.50 -2.77
C SER A 82 -36.90 -22.71 -3.78
N LEU A 83 -36.33 -21.59 -4.25
CA LEU A 83 -36.87 -20.86 -5.40
C LEU A 83 -36.03 -21.15 -6.65
N HIS A 84 -36.70 -21.22 -7.81
CA HIS A 84 -36.01 -21.34 -9.09
C HIS A 84 -35.38 -20.01 -9.49
N ASP A 85 -34.05 -19.96 -9.59
CA ASP A 85 -33.29 -18.76 -9.87
C ASP A 85 -33.64 -18.10 -11.20
N THR A 86 -33.92 -18.89 -12.22
CA THR A 86 -34.30 -18.40 -13.57
C THR A 86 -35.70 -17.80 -13.64
N CYS A 87 -36.50 -17.98 -12.58
CA CYS A 87 -37.91 -17.52 -12.54
C CYS A 87 -38.11 -16.34 -11.60
N ILE A 88 -37.04 -15.85 -10.94
CA ILE A 88 -37.12 -14.76 -9.98
C ILE A 88 -36.04 -13.73 -10.27
N TRP A 89 -36.35 -12.49 -10.01
CA TRP A 89 -35.40 -11.39 -9.95
C TRP A 89 -35.36 -10.84 -8.51
N VAL A 90 -34.17 -10.62 -7.96
CA VAL A 90 -33.96 -10.12 -6.59
C VAL A 90 -33.04 -8.92 -6.67
N ASP A 91 -33.53 -7.74 -6.27
CA ASP A 91 -32.86 -6.46 -6.38
C ASP A 91 -31.47 -6.42 -5.76
N VAL A 92 -31.29 -7.02 -4.57
CA VAL A 92 -30.01 -7.09 -3.84
C VAL A 92 -28.98 -8.07 -4.43
N ARG A 93 -29.32 -8.78 -5.51
CA ARG A 93 -28.45 -9.76 -6.18
C ARG A 93 -27.91 -9.28 -7.53
N VAL A 94 -28.38 -8.13 -8.01
CA VAL A 94 -28.08 -7.63 -9.36
C VAL A 94 -27.06 -6.49 -9.31
N SER A 95 -26.06 -6.52 -10.20
CA SER A 95 -25.09 -5.45 -10.35
C SER A 95 -25.60 -4.28 -11.20
N ALA A 96 -24.99 -3.12 -11.04
CA ALA A 96 -25.25 -1.93 -11.85
C ALA A 96 -25.05 -2.14 -13.35
N ALA A 97 -24.06 -2.94 -13.72
CA ALA A 97 -23.77 -3.27 -15.11
C ALA A 97 -24.87 -4.08 -15.81
N SER A 98 -25.79 -4.68 -15.03
CA SER A 98 -26.87 -5.53 -15.53
C SER A 98 -28.19 -4.78 -15.74
N VAL A 99 -28.24 -3.49 -15.47
CA VAL A 99 -29.46 -2.67 -15.52
C VAL A 99 -29.30 -1.58 -16.57
N ALA A 100 -30.30 -1.47 -17.47
CA ALA A 100 -30.30 -0.47 -18.53
C ALA A 100 -30.22 0.97 -17.97
N PRO A 101 -29.44 1.88 -18.59
CA PRO A 101 -29.37 3.28 -18.18
C PRO A 101 -30.76 3.92 -18.17
N GLY A 102 -31.14 4.53 -17.05
CA GLY A 102 -32.44 5.24 -16.92
C GLY A 102 -33.59 4.42 -16.37
N SER A 103 -33.42 3.13 -16.03
CA SER A 103 -34.46 2.36 -15.37
C SER A 103 -34.56 2.73 -13.89
N ASP A 104 -35.75 3.13 -13.44
CA ASP A 104 -36.07 3.44 -12.02
C ASP A 104 -36.01 2.17 -11.12
N SER A 105 -35.63 1.04 -11.71
CA SER A 105 -35.52 -0.29 -11.10
C SER A 105 -34.39 -0.43 -10.08
N LEU A 106 -33.51 0.58 -9.99
CA LEU A 106 -32.42 0.64 -9.02
C LEU A 106 -32.74 1.62 -7.88
N ARG A 107 -33.91 1.49 -7.27
CA ARG A 107 -34.22 2.12 -5.99
C ARG A 107 -33.87 1.22 -4.77
N PRO A 108 -32.70 0.56 -4.68
CA PRO A 108 -32.36 -0.17 -3.49
C PRO A 108 -31.78 0.80 -2.46
N PHE A 109 -32.06 0.54 -1.18
CA PHE A 109 -31.34 1.07 -0.03
C PHE A 109 -31.69 2.49 0.44
N ARG A 110 -32.96 2.88 0.37
CA ARG A 110 -33.47 3.96 1.22
C ARG A 110 -33.73 3.48 2.66
N ALA A 111 -33.84 2.17 2.88
CA ALA A 111 -34.11 1.55 4.18
C ALA A 111 -33.27 0.27 4.34
N PRO A 112 -32.95 -0.16 5.57
CA PRO A 112 -32.24 -1.40 5.84
C PRO A 112 -32.96 -2.61 5.22
N LEU A 113 -32.18 -3.61 4.74
CA LEU A 113 -32.71 -4.84 4.18
C LEU A 113 -33.78 -5.45 5.11
N LEU A 114 -35.01 -5.68 4.57
CA LEU A 114 -36.13 -6.31 5.26
C LEU A 114 -36.48 -5.63 6.62
N GLU A 115 -36.44 -4.28 6.69
CA GLU A 115 -36.73 -3.51 7.91
C GLU A 115 -38.10 -3.85 8.49
N ASP A 116 -39.11 -4.07 7.63
CA ASP A 116 -40.50 -4.41 8.00
C ASP A 116 -40.63 -5.81 8.63
N LEU A 117 -39.60 -6.64 8.58
CA LEU A 117 -39.61 -8.00 9.14
C LEU A 117 -38.83 -8.12 10.46
N TYR A 118 -38.20 -7.07 10.95
CA TYR A 118 -37.53 -7.07 12.25
C TYR A 118 -38.53 -7.29 13.41
N GLY A 119 -38.11 -8.01 14.45
CA GLY A 119 -38.93 -8.31 15.63
C GLY A 119 -39.86 -9.51 15.46
N LEU A 120 -39.64 -10.41 14.48
CA LEU A 120 -40.46 -11.61 14.27
C LEU A 120 -40.11 -12.76 15.22
N ASP A 121 -38.82 -12.96 15.44
CA ASP A 121 -38.25 -14.00 16.29
C ASP A 121 -36.78 -13.67 16.58
N PRO A 122 -36.27 -13.84 17.81
CA PRO A 122 -34.88 -13.49 18.11
C PRO A 122 -33.84 -14.17 17.23
N ALA A 123 -34.07 -15.43 16.86
CA ALA A 123 -33.17 -16.16 15.97
C ALA A 123 -33.22 -15.61 14.53
N PHE A 124 -34.38 -15.15 14.08
CA PHE A 124 -34.53 -14.48 12.79
C PHE A 124 -33.88 -13.10 12.80
N ASP A 125 -34.04 -12.34 13.87
CA ASP A 125 -33.46 -11.00 14.01
C ASP A 125 -31.92 -11.07 13.99
N GLN A 126 -31.33 -12.07 14.66
CA GLN A 126 -29.89 -12.33 14.59
C GLN A 126 -29.45 -12.70 13.17
N TRP A 127 -30.13 -13.62 12.52
CA TRP A 127 -29.88 -14.00 11.13
C TRP A 127 -30.01 -12.80 10.19
N LEU A 128 -31.00 -11.92 10.42
CA LEU A 128 -31.22 -10.74 9.61
C LEU A 128 -30.08 -9.72 9.71
N LEU A 129 -29.50 -9.56 10.92
CA LEU A 129 -28.31 -8.71 11.12
C LEU A 129 -27.12 -9.25 10.31
N GLU A 130 -26.84 -10.53 10.43
CA GLU A 130 -25.75 -11.18 9.68
C GLU A 130 -25.98 -11.10 8.16
N GLU A 131 -27.21 -11.24 7.70
CA GLU A 131 -27.53 -11.18 6.28
C GLU A 131 -27.45 -9.75 5.72
N ARG A 132 -27.75 -8.74 6.55
CA ARG A 132 -27.52 -7.32 6.22
C ARG A 132 -26.05 -7.06 5.99
N GLU A 133 -25.19 -7.46 6.91
CA GLU A 133 -23.73 -7.30 6.78
C GLU A 133 -23.19 -8.02 5.54
N ARG A 134 -23.61 -9.28 5.30
CA ARG A 134 -23.20 -10.04 4.10
C ARG A 134 -23.66 -9.37 2.81
N THR A 135 -24.87 -8.85 2.80
CA THR A 135 -25.45 -8.19 1.62
C THR A 135 -24.73 -6.88 1.35
N GLU A 136 -24.47 -6.07 2.38
CA GLU A 136 -23.70 -4.82 2.26
C GLU A 136 -22.27 -5.08 1.77
N GLN A 137 -21.59 -6.06 2.34
CA GLN A 137 -20.23 -6.42 1.93
C GLN A 137 -20.20 -6.92 0.47
N ARG A 138 -21.16 -7.75 0.09
CA ARG A 138 -21.27 -8.25 -1.29
C ARG A 138 -21.55 -7.13 -2.29
N LEU A 139 -22.45 -6.22 -1.97
CA LEU A 139 -22.77 -5.06 -2.81
C LEU A 139 -21.58 -4.11 -2.92
N ARG A 140 -20.89 -3.87 -1.81
CA ARG A 140 -19.64 -3.09 -1.81
C ARG A 140 -18.65 -3.67 -2.81
N SER A 141 -18.29 -4.95 -2.67
CA SER A 141 -17.32 -5.60 -3.57
C SER A 141 -17.77 -5.60 -5.05
N LEU A 142 -19.06 -5.70 -5.29
CA LEU A 142 -19.61 -5.67 -6.65
C LEU A 142 -19.51 -4.28 -7.28
N GLU A 143 -19.81 -3.23 -6.53
CA GLU A 143 -19.73 -1.86 -7.01
C GLU A 143 -18.28 -1.38 -7.11
N GLU A 144 -17.38 -1.81 -6.21
CA GLU A 144 -15.94 -1.59 -6.30
C GLU A 144 -15.36 -2.21 -7.58
N ALA A 145 -15.73 -3.46 -7.87
CA ALA A 145 -15.33 -4.11 -9.12
C ALA A 145 -15.88 -3.39 -10.36
N THR A 146 -17.12 -2.90 -10.31
CA THR A 146 -17.72 -2.13 -11.40
C THR A 146 -17.01 -0.79 -11.62
N LEU A 147 -16.65 -0.09 -10.54
CA LEU A 147 -15.86 1.14 -10.60
C LEU A 147 -14.49 0.91 -11.25
N ALA A 148 -13.83 -0.20 -10.90
CA ALA A 148 -12.49 -0.51 -11.39
C ALA A 148 -12.47 -0.96 -12.86
N THR A 149 -13.56 -1.56 -13.38
CA THR A 149 -13.56 -2.21 -14.70
C THR A 149 -14.39 -1.50 -15.76
N SER A 150 -15.29 -0.57 -15.39
CA SER A 150 -16.18 0.08 -16.35
C SER A 150 -15.53 1.30 -17.01
N ASP A 151 -15.52 1.32 -18.34
CA ASP A 151 -15.12 2.48 -19.14
C ASP A 151 -16.26 3.50 -19.32
N ASP A 152 -17.51 3.10 -19.02
CA ASP A 152 -18.68 3.98 -19.15
C ASP A 152 -18.79 4.91 -17.93
N ILE A 153 -18.70 6.21 -18.21
CA ILE A 153 -18.72 7.28 -17.21
C ILE A 153 -20.04 7.29 -16.39
N HIS A 154 -21.17 7.02 -17.03
CA HIS A 154 -22.47 7.01 -16.36
C HIS A 154 -22.61 5.82 -15.41
N ILE A 155 -22.07 4.65 -15.80
CA ILE A 155 -22.01 3.48 -14.94
C ILE A 155 -21.08 3.74 -13.75
N ARG A 156 -19.92 4.37 -13.95
CA ARG A 156 -18.99 4.72 -12.87
C ARG A 156 -19.62 5.70 -11.88
N ILE A 157 -20.26 6.77 -12.35
CA ILE A 157 -21.00 7.73 -11.51
C ILE A 157 -22.08 7.00 -10.68
N ALA A 158 -22.87 6.16 -11.32
CA ALA A 158 -23.94 5.41 -10.66
C ALA A 158 -23.41 4.43 -9.61
N SER A 159 -22.29 3.75 -9.87
CA SER A 159 -21.64 2.85 -8.92
C SER A 159 -21.03 3.61 -7.73
N ALA A 160 -20.39 4.73 -8.00
CA ALA A 160 -19.86 5.62 -6.96
C ALA A 160 -20.98 6.13 -6.03
N GLU A 161 -22.09 6.60 -6.58
CA GLU A 161 -23.26 7.04 -5.81
C GLU A 161 -23.82 5.92 -4.92
N ARG A 162 -23.79 4.66 -5.38
CA ARG A 162 -24.24 3.52 -4.58
C ARG A 162 -23.28 3.15 -3.48
N LEU A 163 -21.97 3.13 -3.76
CA LEU A 163 -20.93 2.92 -2.73
C LEU A 163 -21.02 3.94 -1.63
N LEU A 164 -21.21 5.22 -1.97
CA LEU A 164 -21.33 6.31 -1.01
C LEU A 164 -22.60 6.25 -0.15
N ARG A 165 -23.62 5.52 -0.56
CA ARG A 165 -24.79 5.23 0.30
C ARG A 165 -24.49 4.13 1.32
N ILE A 166 -23.67 3.14 0.95
CA ILE A 166 -23.25 2.06 1.85
C ILE A 166 -22.17 2.58 2.81
N ASP A 167 -21.16 3.27 2.26
CA ASP A 167 -20.04 3.81 3.00
C ASP A 167 -19.77 5.27 2.60
N PRO A 168 -20.33 6.23 3.34
CA PRO A 168 -20.10 7.66 3.08
C PRO A 168 -18.64 8.11 3.20
N MET A 169 -17.76 7.24 3.75
CA MET A 169 -16.34 7.52 3.90
C MET A 169 -15.46 6.88 2.82
N HIS A 170 -16.05 6.23 1.82
CA HIS A 170 -15.34 5.55 0.75
C HIS A 170 -14.68 6.55 -0.21
N GLU A 171 -13.40 6.84 0.02
CA GLU A 171 -12.66 7.86 -0.74
C GLU A 171 -12.62 7.64 -2.25
N GLU A 172 -12.42 6.38 -2.67
CA GLU A 172 -12.33 6.04 -4.10
C GLU A 172 -13.65 6.29 -4.84
N ALA A 173 -14.78 6.04 -4.18
CA ALA A 173 -16.10 6.37 -4.72
C ALA A 173 -16.30 7.89 -4.83
N TRP A 174 -15.85 8.68 -3.87
CA TRP A 174 -15.88 10.15 -3.99
C TRP A 174 -15.01 10.65 -5.13
N ARG A 175 -13.80 10.08 -5.31
CA ARG A 175 -12.94 10.41 -6.45
C ARG A 175 -13.60 10.10 -7.77
N ALA A 176 -14.14 8.88 -7.90
CA ALA A 176 -14.80 8.45 -9.14
C ALA A 176 -16.04 9.31 -9.46
N LEU A 177 -16.82 9.70 -8.45
CA LEU A 177 -17.99 10.56 -8.61
C LEU A 177 -17.60 11.96 -9.11
N ILE A 178 -16.63 12.58 -8.44
CA ILE A 178 -16.16 13.93 -8.80
C ILE A 178 -15.49 13.91 -10.18
N ALA A 179 -14.62 12.92 -10.44
CA ALA A 179 -13.96 12.76 -11.73
C ALA A 179 -14.97 12.51 -12.87
N GLY A 180 -15.99 11.67 -12.62
CA GLY A 180 -17.04 11.40 -13.60
C GLY A 180 -17.83 12.65 -13.97
N HIS A 181 -18.20 13.48 -12.99
CA HIS A 181 -18.89 14.75 -13.27
C HIS A 181 -17.98 15.77 -13.98
N LEU A 182 -16.68 15.79 -13.67
CA LEU A 182 -15.70 16.61 -14.41
C LEU A 182 -15.57 16.16 -15.86
N GLU A 183 -15.47 14.86 -16.11
CA GLU A 183 -15.39 14.28 -17.46
C GLU A 183 -16.66 14.57 -18.28
N SER A 184 -17.84 14.63 -17.63
CA SER A 184 -19.11 14.97 -18.29
C SER A 184 -19.31 16.48 -18.50
N GLY A 185 -18.43 17.32 -17.92
CA GLY A 185 -18.53 18.79 -18.02
C GLY A 185 -19.64 19.39 -17.16
N ASP A 186 -20.14 18.68 -16.16
CA ASP A 186 -21.18 19.14 -15.24
C ASP A 186 -20.57 19.81 -13.99
N ASP A 187 -20.19 21.06 -14.11
CA ASP A 187 -19.57 21.85 -13.04
C ASP A 187 -20.48 22.02 -11.79
N GLU A 188 -21.80 21.96 -11.96
CA GLU A 188 -22.74 22.06 -10.83
C GLU A 188 -22.76 20.75 -10.04
N ALA A 189 -22.82 19.61 -10.72
CA ALA A 189 -22.72 18.31 -10.09
C ALA A 189 -21.36 18.09 -9.39
N VAL A 190 -20.27 18.59 -9.97
CA VAL A 190 -18.93 18.58 -9.34
C VAL A 190 -18.95 19.34 -8.01
N ARG A 191 -19.44 20.60 -8.00
CA ARG A 191 -19.53 21.39 -6.77
C ARG A 191 -20.42 20.74 -5.71
N SER A 192 -21.54 20.17 -6.15
CA SER A 192 -22.47 19.44 -5.26
C SER A 192 -21.84 18.20 -4.65
N ALA A 193 -21.21 17.35 -5.47
CA ALA A 193 -20.51 16.14 -5.01
C ALA A 193 -19.38 16.49 -4.03
N TYR A 194 -18.58 17.51 -4.34
CA TYR A 194 -17.50 17.99 -3.48
C TYR A 194 -18.00 18.54 -2.14
N SER A 195 -19.07 19.35 -2.15
CA SER A 195 -19.67 19.86 -0.92
C SER A 195 -20.19 18.73 -0.02
N ARG A 196 -20.81 17.72 -0.60
CA ARG A 196 -21.27 16.49 0.11
C ARG A 196 -20.09 15.72 0.71
N TYR A 197 -19.00 15.57 -0.04
CA TYR A 197 -17.76 14.94 0.41
C TYR A 197 -17.20 15.65 1.65
N VAL A 198 -16.97 16.97 1.56
CA VAL A 198 -16.45 17.77 2.67
C VAL A 198 -17.36 17.66 3.90
N ALA A 199 -18.68 17.73 3.70
CA ALA A 199 -19.64 17.60 4.79
C ALA A 199 -19.65 16.21 5.44
N ALA A 200 -19.42 15.14 4.68
CA ALA A 200 -19.33 13.77 5.21
C ALA A 200 -18.10 13.60 6.10
N PHE A 201 -16.92 14.00 5.61
CA PHE A 201 -15.66 13.87 6.34
C PHE A 201 -15.59 14.80 7.55
N SER A 202 -16.07 16.03 7.43
CA SER A 202 -16.13 16.97 8.57
C SER A 202 -17.02 16.46 9.71
N ARG A 203 -18.15 15.82 9.39
CA ARG A 203 -19.04 15.20 10.40
C ARG A 203 -18.39 14.03 11.14
N ALA A 204 -17.51 13.30 10.46
CA ALA A 204 -16.74 12.22 11.04
C ALA A 204 -15.48 12.70 11.79
N GLY A 205 -15.21 14.02 11.83
CA GLY A 205 -13.99 14.58 12.43
C GLY A 205 -12.73 14.30 11.62
N LEU A 206 -12.88 13.91 10.34
CA LEU A 206 -11.79 13.61 9.42
C LEU A 206 -11.59 14.78 8.45
N LEU A 207 -10.34 14.97 8.03
CA LEU A 207 -10.04 15.97 7.01
C LEU A 207 -10.33 15.39 5.61
N PRO A 208 -11.02 16.15 4.74
CA PRO A 208 -11.23 15.75 3.36
C PRO A 208 -9.89 15.64 2.62
N ALA A 209 -9.56 14.49 2.06
CA ALA A 209 -8.32 14.25 1.32
C ALA A 209 -8.39 14.71 -0.16
N ILE A 210 -9.60 14.78 -0.73
CA ILE A 210 -9.84 15.23 -2.11
C ILE A 210 -10.10 16.74 -2.13
N GLU A 211 -9.39 17.47 -2.96
CA GLU A 211 -9.61 18.90 -3.17
C GLU A 211 -10.05 19.22 -4.57
N LEU A 212 -11.07 20.07 -4.67
CA LEU A 212 -11.66 20.47 -5.96
C LEU A 212 -10.63 21.13 -6.90
N HIS A 213 -9.72 21.93 -6.34
CA HIS A 213 -8.66 22.58 -7.12
C HIS A 213 -7.62 21.59 -7.65
N ALA A 214 -7.23 20.63 -6.84
CA ALA A 214 -6.33 19.56 -7.27
C ALA A 214 -6.96 18.72 -8.38
N VAL A 215 -8.22 18.31 -8.20
CA VAL A 215 -8.95 17.51 -9.20
C VAL A 215 -9.17 18.29 -10.50
N SER A 216 -9.59 19.54 -10.44
CA SER A 216 -9.82 20.37 -11.65
C SER A 216 -8.52 20.76 -12.36
N SER A 217 -7.41 20.91 -11.65
CA SER A 217 -6.09 21.15 -12.24
C SER A 217 -5.55 19.90 -12.93
N ILE A 218 -5.74 18.74 -12.32
CA ILE A 218 -5.33 17.42 -12.84
C ILE A 218 -6.12 17.05 -14.10
N GLU A 219 -7.44 17.30 -14.14
CA GLU A 219 -8.27 16.99 -15.31
C GLU A 219 -8.01 17.93 -16.49
N ARG A 220 -7.85 19.24 -16.27
CA ARG A 220 -7.42 20.17 -17.35
C ARG A 220 -6.08 19.76 -17.95
N TYR A 221 -5.19 19.22 -17.14
CA TYR A 221 -3.90 18.70 -17.57
C TYR A 221 -4.03 17.43 -18.44
N ARG A 222 -4.94 16.49 -18.09
CA ARG A 222 -5.22 15.27 -18.88
C ARG A 222 -5.73 15.55 -20.30
N VAL A 223 -6.60 16.53 -20.45
CA VAL A 223 -7.19 16.88 -21.76
C VAL A 223 -6.14 17.45 -22.72
N THR A 224 -5.13 18.16 -22.20
CA THR A 224 -4.06 18.74 -23.02
C THR A 224 -2.95 17.76 -23.41
N ASN A 225 -2.79 16.65 -22.67
CA ASN A 225 -1.64 15.74 -22.83
C ASN A 225 -1.91 14.40 -23.54
N ARG A 226 -3.16 14.07 -23.88
CA ARG A 226 -3.46 12.87 -24.71
C ARG A 226 -2.81 12.90 -26.11
N SER A 227 -2.19 14.02 -26.52
CA SER A 227 -1.62 14.19 -27.87
C SER A 227 -0.09 14.20 -27.95
N LYS A 228 0.65 14.02 -26.83
CA LYS A 228 2.13 14.02 -26.86
C LYS A 228 2.75 12.93 -25.99
N ALA A 229 2.57 11.69 -26.40
CA ALA A 229 3.48 10.60 -25.99
C ALA A 229 4.79 10.77 -26.79
N GLY A 230 5.71 11.54 -26.25
CA GLY A 230 6.99 11.74 -26.90
C GLY A 230 7.96 12.56 -26.06
N LEU A 231 9.08 11.96 -25.70
CA LEU A 231 10.28 12.49 -25.07
C LEU A 231 10.16 12.88 -23.61
N LEU A 232 10.30 11.89 -22.73
CA LEU A 232 10.66 12.10 -21.34
C LEU A 232 12.12 12.59 -21.25
N ALA A 233 12.27 13.86 -20.89
CA ALA A 233 13.54 14.43 -20.47
C ALA A 233 14.10 13.67 -19.24
N LYS A 234 15.39 13.66 -19.04
CA LYS A 234 16.09 12.99 -17.92
C LYS A 234 15.49 13.37 -16.56
N GLY A 235 14.78 12.46 -15.90
CA GLY A 235 14.29 12.60 -14.53
C GLY A 235 12.76 12.69 -14.38
N VAL A 236 12.27 12.42 -13.17
CA VAL A 236 10.86 12.53 -12.77
C VAL A 236 10.54 13.98 -12.42
N LYS A 237 9.43 14.52 -12.92
CA LYS A 237 9.00 15.91 -12.71
C LYS A 237 7.99 15.96 -11.56
N LEU A 238 8.39 16.61 -10.47
CA LEU A 238 7.58 16.83 -9.27
C LEU A 238 7.16 18.30 -9.21
N ALA A 239 5.87 18.59 -9.34
CA ALA A 239 5.35 19.92 -9.11
C ALA A 239 5.03 20.13 -7.63
N VAL A 240 5.65 21.15 -7.02
CA VAL A 240 5.42 21.50 -5.62
C VAL A 240 4.34 22.57 -5.56
N MET A 241 3.22 22.25 -4.87
CA MET A 241 2.06 23.13 -4.74
C MET A 241 2.28 24.15 -3.62
N PRO A 242 1.70 25.37 -3.71
CA PRO A 242 1.69 26.30 -2.60
C PRO A 242 1.06 25.70 -1.35
N THR A 243 1.67 25.92 -0.19
CA THR A 243 1.15 25.39 1.08
C THR A 243 -0.12 26.10 1.49
N ARG A 244 -1.17 25.34 1.82
CA ARG A 244 -2.49 25.87 2.19
C ARG A 244 -2.58 26.06 3.70
N ASN A 245 -3.19 27.17 4.12
CA ASN A 245 -3.45 27.46 5.52
C ASN A 245 -4.85 27.00 5.93
N LEU A 246 -4.92 26.04 6.86
CA LEU A 246 -6.18 25.51 7.42
C LEU A 246 -6.58 26.18 8.75
N SER A 247 -5.81 27.13 9.26
CA SER A 247 -5.99 27.74 10.58
C SER A 247 -7.02 28.89 10.63
N GLY A 248 -7.75 29.19 9.54
CA GLY A 248 -8.79 30.20 9.52
C GLY A 248 -8.25 31.64 9.35
N ALA A 249 -8.53 32.56 10.27
CA ALA A 249 -8.38 34.01 10.11
C ALA A 249 -6.93 34.55 9.92
N HIS A 250 -5.90 33.78 10.17
CA HIS A 250 -4.51 34.20 9.93
C HIS A 250 -4.08 33.89 8.50
N ARG A 251 -3.94 34.94 7.69
CA ARG A 251 -3.52 34.85 6.26
C ARG A 251 -2.03 34.58 6.06
N GLU A 252 -1.21 34.66 7.08
CA GLU A 252 0.24 34.48 6.98
C GLU A 252 0.63 33.01 7.05
N ASN A 253 1.55 32.61 6.17
CA ASN A 253 2.16 31.28 6.24
C ASN A 253 3.01 31.21 7.53
N PRO A 254 2.76 30.28 8.46
CA PRO A 254 3.49 30.19 9.72
C PRO A 254 4.92 29.69 9.51
N ILE A 255 5.25 29.16 8.34
CA ILE A 255 6.59 28.68 7.98
C ILE A 255 6.92 29.26 6.60
N PRO A 256 7.25 30.59 6.52
CA PRO A 256 7.63 31.21 5.27
C PRO A 256 8.88 30.53 4.71
N GLY A 257 8.93 30.25 3.38
CA GLY A 257 10.08 29.59 2.76
C GLY A 257 10.13 28.05 2.87
N LEU A 258 9.18 27.39 3.57
CA LEU A 258 9.17 25.92 3.65
C LEU A 258 9.13 25.25 2.28
N VAL A 259 8.35 25.78 1.34
CA VAL A 259 8.26 25.26 -0.02
C VAL A 259 9.62 25.32 -0.72
N ASP A 260 10.33 26.43 -0.59
CA ASP A 260 11.66 26.62 -1.17
C ASP A 260 12.69 25.67 -0.56
N GLU A 261 12.65 25.49 0.76
CA GLU A 261 13.53 24.53 1.47
C GLU A 261 13.21 23.07 1.07
N VAL A 262 11.93 22.71 0.92
CA VAL A 262 11.53 21.39 0.44
C VAL A 262 12.01 21.18 -1.00
N MET A 263 11.83 22.16 -1.87
CA MET A 263 12.32 22.10 -3.25
C MET A 263 13.86 21.95 -3.29
N ALA A 264 14.58 22.69 -2.45
CA ALA A 264 16.03 22.60 -2.34
C ALA A 264 16.47 21.22 -1.82
N ALA A 265 15.79 20.66 -0.80
CA ALA A 265 16.09 19.34 -0.26
C ALA A 265 15.81 18.22 -1.28
N VAL A 266 14.66 18.27 -1.96
CA VAL A 266 14.27 17.29 -2.99
C VAL A 266 15.17 17.36 -4.22
N SER A 267 15.61 18.56 -4.64
CA SER A 267 16.50 18.73 -5.79
C SER A 267 17.89 18.10 -5.60
N ARG A 268 18.27 17.77 -4.36
CA ARG A 268 19.49 16.97 -4.07
C ARG A 268 19.37 15.51 -4.54
N PHE A 269 18.15 15.03 -4.78
CA PHE A 269 17.91 13.74 -5.46
C PHE A 269 17.92 13.96 -6.97
N ARG A 270 19.05 13.70 -7.60
CA ARG A 270 19.35 14.05 -9.01
C ARG A 270 18.40 13.44 -10.06
N TRP A 271 17.55 12.52 -9.66
CA TRP A 271 16.55 11.88 -10.51
C TRP A 271 15.17 12.59 -10.46
N ILE A 272 15.01 13.60 -9.56
CA ILE A 272 13.80 14.39 -9.41
C ILE A 272 14.06 15.82 -9.90
N SER A 273 13.21 16.32 -10.78
CA SER A 273 13.17 17.72 -11.22
C SER A 273 12.00 18.42 -10.54
N CYS A 274 12.28 19.31 -9.58
CA CYS A 274 11.24 20.11 -8.95
C CYS A 274 10.77 21.23 -9.87
N ILE A 275 9.45 21.43 -9.97
CA ILE A 275 8.80 22.46 -10.77
C ILE A 275 7.98 23.35 -9.84
N GLY A 276 8.25 24.65 -9.86
CA GLY A 276 7.51 25.65 -9.09
C GLY A 276 6.19 26.03 -9.74
N ASP A 277 5.43 26.89 -9.06
CA ASP A 277 4.06 27.31 -9.45
C ASP A 277 3.97 27.98 -10.83
N THR A 278 4.98 28.75 -11.22
CA THR A 278 4.97 29.58 -12.45
C THR A 278 5.12 28.79 -13.75
N ASP A 279 5.66 27.59 -13.71
CA ASP A 279 5.97 26.77 -14.90
C ASP A 279 5.08 25.54 -15.09
N ARG A 280 4.07 25.36 -14.21
CA ARG A 280 3.20 24.16 -14.19
C ARG A 280 2.39 23.94 -15.46
N GLU A 281 1.93 25.01 -16.08
CA GLU A 281 1.04 24.93 -17.27
C GLU A 281 1.77 24.51 -18.55
N ARG A 282 3.10 24.48 -18.53
CA ARG A 282 3.95 24.26 -19.72
C ARG A 282 4.68 22.93 -19.77
N GLN A 283 4.62 22.11 -18.70
CA GLN A 283 5.43 20.90 -18.60
C GLN A 283 4.61 19.65 -18.26
N ASP A 284 5.01 18.51 -18.79
CA ASP A 284 4.51 17.19 -18.38
C ASP A 284 4.93 16.94 -16.93
N ILE A 285 3.98 16.86 -16.00
CA ILE A 285 4.20 16.63 -14.58
C ILE A 285 3.94 15.14 -14.27
N ASP A 286 4.90 14.50 -13.61
CA ASP A 286 4.75 13.10 -13.18
C ASP A 286 4.00 12.99 -11.88
N PHE A 287 4.27 13.90 -10.92
CA PHE A 287 3.64 13.90 -9.60
C PHE A 287 3.44 15.31 -9.06
N PHE A 288 2.49 15.44 -8.14
CA PHE A 288 2.27 16.66 -7.38
C PHE A 288 2.60 16.44 -5.90
N LEU A 289 3.32 17.39 -5.29
CA LEU A 289 3.48 17.52 -3.86
C LEU A 289 2.54 18.61 -3.36
N ASP A 290 1.51 18.21 -2.65
CA ASP A 290 0.54 19.09 -2.03
C ASP A 290 0.78 19.17 -0.53
N SER A 291 0.68 20.37 0.03
CA SER A 291 0.92 20.63 1.44
C SER A 291 -0.13 21.52 2.07
N ALA A 292 -0.46 21.22 3.33
CA ALA A 292 -1.36 22.05 4.12
C ALA A 292 -0.84 22.13 5.56
N PHE A 293 -1.01 23.28 6.21
CA PHE A 293 -0.66 23.43 7.61
C PHE A 293 -1.84 23.91 8.46
N GLN A 294 -1.79 23.51 9.74
CA GLN A 294 -2.66 24.00 10.80
C GLN A 294 -1.80 24.48 11.96
N ARG A 295 -2.02 25.70 12.44
CA ARG A 295 -1.29 26.28 13.59
C ARG A 295 -2.22 26.52 14.77
N SER A 296 -1.78 26.12 15.96
CA SER A 296 -2.29 26.56 17.25
C SER A 296 -1.26 27.46 17.94
N THR A 297 -1.56 27.93 19.13
CA THR A 297 -0.62 28.76 19.92
C THR A 297 0.67 28.02 20.32
N THR A 298 0.64 26.69 20.38
CA THR A 298 1.76 25.86 20.89
C THR A 298 2.27 24.84 19.88
N GLN A 299 1.50 24.55 18.83
CA GLN A 299 1.81 23.47 17.88
C GLN A 299 1.53 23.89 16.43
N ILE A 300 2.36 23.32 15.55
CA ILE A 300 2.17 23.38 14.09
C ILE A 300 2.02 21.95 13.61
N ARG A 301 0.96 21.68 12.86
CA ARG A 301 0.76 20.44 12.09
C ARG A 301 0.89 20.73 10.62
N LEU A 302 1.80 20.05 9.95
CA LEU A 302 1.98 20.09 8.51
C LEU A 302 1.53 18.76 7.92
N ILE A 303 0.68 18.80 6.92
CA ILE A 303 0.19 17.62 6.17
C ILE A 303 0.78 17.71 4.78
N ILE A 304 1.42 16.63 4.33
CA ILE A 304 2.03 16.50 3.01
C ILE A 304 1.37 15.33 2.29
N ARG A 305 1.10 15.49 0.99
CA ARG A 305 0.49 14.47 0.14
C ARG A 305 1.21 14.39 -1.21
N LEU A 306 1.38 13.17 -1.72
CA LEU A 306 1.81 12.92 -3.09
C LEU A 306 0.63 12.45 -3.92
N LEU A 307 0.43 13.11 -5.07
CA LEU A 307 -0.65 12.80 -5.99
C LEU A 307 -0.09 12.34 -7.34
N ASP A 308 -0.71 11.33 -7.93
CA ASP A 308 -0.37 10.83 -9.26
C ASP A 308 -1.41 11.32 -10.29
N PRO A 309 -1.06 12.28 -11.17
CA PRO A 309 -1.99 12.78 -12.20
C PRO A 309 -2.38 11.71 -13.23
N HIS A 310 -1.56 10.66 -13.38
CA HIS A 310 -1.83 9.56 -14.32
C HIS A 310 -2.79 8.51 -13.74
N ASP A 311 -3.06 8.57 -12.43
CA ASP A 311 -4.02 7.73 -11.72
C ASP A 311 -5.14 8.58 -11.11
N SER A 312 -5.87 9.30 -11.97
CA SER A 312 -7.02 10.14 -11.57
C SER A 312 -6.73 11.17 -10.47
N GLY A 313 -5.46 11.53 -10.26
CA GLY A 313 -5.03 12.41 -9.17
C GLY A 313 -5.10 11.73 -7.80
N ALA A 314 -4.99 10.39 -7.77
CA ALA A 314 -4.99 9.64 -6.53
C ALA A 314 -3.87 10.11 -5.60
N VAL A 315 -4.20 10.30 -4.32
CA VAL A 315 -3.22 10.43 -3.26
C VAL A 315 -2.67 9.03 -2.98
N PHE A 316 -1.44 8.77 -3.36
CA PHE A 316 -0.81 7.46 -3.12
C PHE A 316 0.07 7.45 -1.88
N TRP A 317 0.39 8.61 -1.32
CA TRP A 317 1.11 8.74 -0.06
C TRP A 317 0.71 10.03 0.66
N ALA A 318 0.62 9.95 2.00
CA ALA A 318 0.40 11.12 2.86
C ALA A 318 1.09 10.95 4.21
N SER A 319 1.59 12.04 4.77
CA SER A 319 2.19 12.07 6.10
C SER A 319 1.86 13.36 6.82
N SER A 320 1.87 13.31 8.17
CA SER A 320 1.69 14.50 9.01
C SER A 320 2.88 14.71 9.94
N PHE A 321 3.29 15.96 10.09
CA PHE A 321 4.44 16.37 10.88
C PHE A 321 3.95 17.32 11.97
N ASP A 322 3.94 16.86 13.23
CA ASP A 322 3.57 17.65 14.39
C ASP A 322 4.82 18.24 15.04
N ARG A 323 4.86 19.56 15.23
CA ARG A 323 5.98 20.28 15.83
C ARG A 323 5.49 21.30 16.84
N LYS A 324 6.33 21.60 17.85
CA LYS A 324 6.11 22.74 18.74
C LYS A 324 6.42 24.02 17.99
N ALA A 325 5.60 25.04 18.19
CA ALA A 325 5.91 26.38 17.69
C ALA A 325 7.18 26.90 18.41
N GLY A 326 8.20 27.29 17.63
CA GLY A 326 9.51 27.69 18.17
C GLY A 326 10.37 28.36 17.11
N ASP A 327 11.67 28.06 17.08
CA ASP A 327 12.60 28.59 16.09
C ASP A 327 12.22 28.15 14.67
N GLU A 328 11.66 29.08 13.92
CA GLU A 328 11.06 28.82 12.60
C GLU A 328 12.10 28.36 11.57
N LEU A 329 13.32 28.87 11.62
CA LEU A 329 14.36 28.56 10.63
C LEU A 329 14.88 27.11 10.79
N SER A 330 15.21 26.72 12.01
CA SER A 330 15.62 25.33 12.32
C SER A 330 14.51 24.32 12.03
N LEU A 331 13.25 24.74 12.24
CA LEU A 331 12.06 23.93 11.94
C LEU A 331 11.89 23.70 10.43
N GLN A 332 12.11 24.73 9.61
CA GLN A 332 12.00 24.65 8.14
C GLN A 332 13.01 23.64 7.59
N GLU A 333 14.28 23.74 7.98
CA GLU A 333 15.35 22.85 7.50
C GLU A 333 15.09 21.39 7.91
N GLN A 334 14.70 21.17 9.16
CA GLN A 334 14.39 19.82 9.65
C GLN A 334 13.18 19.20 8.93
N LEU A 335 12.08 19.95 8.77
CA LEU A 335 10.90 19.49 8.08
C LEU A 335 11.19 19.21 6.60
N ALA A 336 11.91 20.10 5.93
CA ALA A 336 12.28 19.90 4.52
C ALA A 336 13.11 18.63 4.33
N ALA A 337 14.08 18.37 5.23
CA ALA A 337 14.89 17.16 5.18
C ALA A 337 14.05 15.88 5.40
N GLU A 338 13.14 15.88 6.38
CA GLU A 338 12.26 14.75 6.68
C GLU A 338 11.25 14.51 5.55
N ILE A 339 10.65 15.57 5.00
CA ILE A 339 9.74 15.47 3.85
C ILE A 339 10.48 14.86 2.65
N ALA A 340 11.64 15.43 2.29
CA ALA A 340 12.42 14.93 1.16
C ALA A 340 12.85 13.46 1.34
N ALA A 341 13.21 13.07 2.57
CA ALA A 341 13.59 11.70 2.90
C ALA A 341 12.43 10.69 2.76
N GLN A 342 11.20 11.11 3.09
CA GLN A 342 10.03 10.24 3.04
C GLN A 342 9.44 10.13 1.62
N ILE A 343 9.45 11.21 0.86
CA ILE A 343 8.85 11.20 -0.49
C ILE A 343 9.72 10.52 -1.53
N ASP A 344 11.04 10.54 -1.38
CA ASP A 344 11.97 9.97 -2.36
C ASP A 344 11.74 8.47 -2.63
N PRO A 345 11.67 7.58 -1.63
CA PRO A 345 11.42 6.16 -1.89
C PRO A 345 10.02 5.89 -2.42
N GLU A 346 9.01 6.67 -2.01
CA GLU A 346 7.65 6.54 -2.49
C GLU A 346 7.53 6.90 -3.98
N LEU A 347 8.16 8.00 -4.40
CA LEU A 347 8.23 8.39 -5.80
C LEU A 347 8.97 7.35 -6.65
N LEU A 348 10.09 6.80 -6.13
CA LEU A 348 10.86 5.76 -6.82
C LEU A 348 10.00 4.52 -7.09
N LEU A 349 9.30 4.05 -6.06
CA LEU A 349 8.46 2.86 -6.18
C LEU A 349 7.27 3.11 -7.09
N ARG A 350 6.54 4.21 -6.88
CA ARG A 350 5.36 4.55 -7.68
C ARG A 350 5.68 4.73 -9.15
N TYR A 351 6.76 5.46 -9.46
CA TYR A 351 7.21 5.62 -10.84
C TYR A 351 7.65 4.29 -11.46
N GLY A 352 8.45 3.50 -10.74
CA GLY A 352 8.92 2.19 -11.20
C GLY A 352 7.78 1.21 -11.46
N GLU A 353 6.76 1.18 -10.62
CA GLU A 353 5.56 0.36 -10.79
C GLU A 353 4.73 0.82 -12.01
N ARG A 354 4.59 2.12 -12.21
CA ARG A 354 3.94 2.69 -13.39
C ARG A 354 4.65 2.26 -14.69
N ILE A 355 5.98 2.37 -14.73
CA ILE A 355 6.76 1.93 -15.89
C ILE A 355 6.67 0.40 -16.09
N LEU A 356 6.62 -0.38 -15.01
CA LEU A 356 6.48 -1.82 -15.08
C LEU A 356 5.12 -2.25 -15.67
N ALA A 357 4.06 -1.51 -15.34
CA ALA A 357 2.70 -1.76 -15.82
C ALA A 357 2.45 -1.24 -17.25
N THR A 358 3.33 -0.36 -17.77
CA THR A 358 3.18 0.23 -19.09
C THR A 358 4.00 -0.55 -20.12
N ASP A 359 3.36 -0.95 -21.21
CA ASP A 359 4.08 -1.52 -22.37
C ASP A 359 4.69 -0.38 -23.20
N LEU A 360 5.98 -0.08 -22.92
CA LEU A 360 6.73 0.94 -23.66
C LEU A 360 7.41 0.29 -24.85
N PRO A 361 7.08 0.67 -26.11
CA PRO A 361 7.70 0.10 -27.31
C PRO A 361 9.21 0.34 -27.36
N GLU A 362 9.66 1.50 -26.92
CA GLU A 362 11.06 1.92 -26.90
C GLU A 362 11.42 2.51 -25.52
N PRO A 363 11.65 1.67 -24.49
CA PRO A 363 12.01 2.16 -23.17
C PRO A 363 13.40 2.80 -23.17
N THR A 364 13.55 3.93 -22.49
CA THR A 364 14.84 4.59 -22.28
C THR A 364 15.67 3.85 -21.22
N ALA A 365 16.97 4.17 -21.11
CA ALA A 365 17.82 3.63 -20.05
C ALA A 365 17.31 4.06 -18.65
N PHE A 366 16.70 5.23 -18.53
CA PHE A 366 16.05 5.69 -17.31
C PHE A 366 14.84 4.82 -16.97
N ASP A 367 13.94 4.55 -17.94
CA ASP A 367 12.76 3.70 -17.72
C ASP A 367 13.14 2.28 -17.29
N LEU A 368 14.15 1.69 -17.96
CA LEU A 368 14.66 0.36 -17.62
C LEU A 368 15.27 0.33 -16.21
N THR A 369 15.94 1.41 -15.79
CA THR A 369 16.48 1.53 -14.43
C THR A 369 15.35 1.63 -13.40
N MET A 370 14.38 2.50 -13.64
CA MET A 370 13.23 2.70 -12.73
C MET A 370 12.37 1.44 -12.62
N ARG A 371 12.14 0.72 -13.72
CA ARG A 371 11.44 -0.58 -13.74
C ARG A 371 12.09 -1.62 -12.83
N ALA A 372 13.40 -1.57 -12.65
CA ALA A 372 14.14 -2.56 -11.85
C ALA A 372 14.02 -2.31 -10.34
N ILE A 373 13.85 -1.06 -9.91
CA ILE A 373 13.95 -0.65 -8.51
C ILE A 373 12.90 -1.32 -7.59
N PRO A 374 11.60 -1.38 -7.93
CA PRO A 374 10.61 -2.02 -7.06
C PRO A 374 10.93 -3.48 -6.75
N ALA A 375 11.49 -4.21 -7.72
CA ALA A 375 11.86 -5.61 -7.51
C ALA A 375 13.12 -5.76 -6.62
N ILE A 376 14.03 -4.79 -6.65
CA ILE A 376 15.18 -4.75 -5.74
C ILE A 376 14.70 -4.48 -4.29
N TYR A 377 13.71 -3.62 -4.12
CA TYR A 377 13.12 -3.34 -2.79
C TYR A 377 12.34 -4.54 -2.24
N ARG A 378 11.57 -5.24 -3.07
CA ARG A 378 10.78 -6.41 -2.64
C ARG A 378 11.62 -7.65 -2.33
N LEU A 379 12.77 -7.82 -2.99
CA LEU A 379 13.67 -8.98 -2.87
C LEU A 379 12.95 -10.33 -3.11
N GLU A 380 12.06 -10.37 -4.09
CA GLU A 380 11.43 -11.60 -4.56
C GLU A 380 12.25 -12.21 -5.72
N PRO A 381 12.67 -13.50 -5.67
CA PRO A 381 13.65 -14.05 -6.60
C PRO A 381 13.31 -13.86 -8.08
N ILE A 382 12.06 -14.10 -8.50
CA ILE A 382 11.65 -13.99 -9.91
C ILE A 382 11.75 -12.54 -10.40
N GLY A 383 11.12 -11.61 -9.68
CA GLY A 383 11.16 -10.18 -10.02
C GLY A 383 12.58 -9.61 -9.93
N PHE A 384 13.35 -10.04 -8.93
CA PHE A 384 14.73 -9.62 -8.74
C PHE A 384 15.63 -10.02 -9.92
N HIS A 385 15.52 -11.25 -10.44
CA HIS A 385 16.28 -11.66 -11.62
C HIS A 385 15.84 -10.92 -12.90
N ALA A 386 14.56 -10.59 -13.03
CA ALA A 386 14.09 -9.74 -14.13
C ALA A 386 14.67 -8.33 -14.06
N ALA A 387 14.77 -7.75 -12.85
CA ALA A 387 15.40 -6.44 -12.62
C ALA A 387 16.86 -6.41 -13.08
N GLY A 388 17.64 -7.47 -12.84
CA GLY A 388 19.01 -7.59 -13.34
C GLY A 388 19.10 -7.51 -14.86
N LYS A 389 18.17 -8.12 -15.60
CA LYS A 389 18.09 -8.01 -17.06
C LYS A 389 17.78 -6.59 -17.51
N SER A 390 16.84 -5.90 -16.84
CA SER A 390 16.50 -4.51 -17.14
C SER A 390 17.70 -3.57 -16.93
N LEU A 391 18.47 -3.75 -15.84
CA LEU A 391 19.66 -2.94 -15.55
C LEU A 391 20.79 -3.22 -16.55
N ALA A 392 20.98 -4.47 -16.97
CA ALA A 392 21.93 -4.81 -18.03
C ALA A 392 21.55 -4.14 -19.36
N ALA A 393 20.27 -4.14 -19.72
CA ALA A 393 19.77 -3.46 -20.92
C ALA A 393 19.94 -1.92 -20.79
N ALA A 394 19.63 -1.35 -19.62
CA ALA A 394 19.80 0.09 -19.34
C ALA A 394 21.25 0.55 -19.57
N THR A 395 22.23 -0.16 -19.01
CA THR A 395 23.65 0.18 -19.16
C THR A 395 24.19 -0.07 -20.56
N SER A 396 23.57 -1.00 -21.31
CA SER A 396 23.91 -1.23 -22.74
C SER A 396 23.33 -0.12 -23.62
N LEU A 397 22.12 0.35 -23.31
CA LEU A 397 21.44 1.41 -24.07
C LEU A 397 22.10 2.78 -23.84
N ASP A 398 22.46 3.10 -22.59
CA ASP A 398 23.19 4.31 -22.22
C ASP A 398 24.36 3.97 -21.28
N PRO A 399 25.56 3.72 -21.82
CA PRO A 399 26.77 3.47 -21.04
C PRO A 399 27.20 4.66 -20.17
N GLY A 400 26.65 5.86 -20.39
CA GLY A 400 26.87 7.06 -19.61
C GLY A 400 25.92 7.23 -18.41
N ASN A 401 24.97 6.34 -18.21
CA ASN A 401 23.99 6.44 -17.14
C ASN A 401 24.56 5.96 -15.80
N ALA A 402 25.01 6.91 -14.96
CA ALA A 402 25.60 6.63 -13.65
C ALA A 402 24.62 5.86 -12.72
N ALA A 403 23.34 6.27 -12.67
CA ALA A 403 22.34 5.64 -11.84
C ALA A 403 22.11 4.16 -12.20
N ALA A 404 22.04 3.82 -13.50
CA ALA A 404 21.89 2.45 -13.94
C ALA A 404 23.06 1.56 -13.48
N HIS A 405 24.30 2.06 -13.58
CA HIS A 405 25.47 1.36 -13.08
C HIS A 405 25.46 1.18 -11.56
N ALA A 406 25.07 2.21 -10.79
CA ALA A 406 24.98 2.14 -9.34
C ALA A 406 23.92 1.13 -8.88
N TRP A 407 22.72 1.17 -9.47
CA TRP A 407 21.66 0.22 -9.15
C TRP A 407 22.01 -1.22 -9.55
N TRP A 408 22.75 -1.39 -10.65
CA TRP A 408 23.21 -2.71 -11.06
C TRP A 408 24.30 -3.26 -10.14
N ALA A 409 25.21 -2.40 -9.65
CA ALA A 409 26.16 -2.77 -8.61
C ALA A 409 25.44 -3.21 -7.32
N TYR A 410 24.41 -2.47 -6.92
CA TYR A 410 23.61 -2.78 -5.74
C TYR A 410 22.78 -4.06 -5.91
N TRP A 411 22.24 -4.31 -7.11
CA TRP A 411 21.61 -5.58 -7.45
C TRP A 411 22.58 -6.76 -7.28
N HIS A 412 23.82 -6.64 -7.75
CA HIS A 412 24.85 -7.66 -7.56
C HIS A 412 25.18 -7.88 -6.08
N LEU A 413 25.16 -6.84 -5.27
CA LEU A 413 25.34 -6.96 -3.82
C LEU A 413 24.28 -7.87 -3.19
N PHE A 414 23.00 -7.66 -3.51
CA PHE A 414 21.94 -8.53 -3.02
C PHE A 414 22.02 -9.93 -3.61
N LEU A 415 22.37 -10.07 -4.87
CA LEU A 415 22.57 -11.37 -5.52
C LEU A 415 23.57 -12.23 -4.74
N VAL A 416 24.67 -11.63 -4.27
CA VAL A 416 25.68 -12.28 -3.41
C VAL A 416 25.16 -12.41 -1.96
N GLY A 417 24.58 -11.36 -1.41
CA GLY A 417 24.08 -11.29 -0.03
C GLY A 417 23.02 -12.32 0.30
N GLN A 418 22.11 -12.59 -0.65
CA GLN A 418 21.03 -13.58 -0.53
C GLN A 418 21.43 -15.00 -1.00
N ALA A 419 22.71 -15.21 -1.35
CA ALA A 419 23.21 -16.48 -1.90
C ALA A 419 22.50 -16.92 -3.20
N TRP A 420 22.01 -15.98 -4.01
CA TRP A 420 21.37 -16.26 -5.31
C TRP A 420 22.36 -16.28 -6.48
N ALA A 421 23.61 -15.84 -6.25
CA ALA A 421 24.65 -15.85 -7.27
C ALA A 421 25.13 -17.28 -7.57
N LYS A 422 25.14 -17.67 -8.83
CA LYS A 422 25.76 -18.94 -9.29
C LYS A 422 27.29 -18.92 -9.08
N ASP A 423 27.91 -17.78 -9.34
CA ASP A 423 29.33 -17.50 -9.05
C ASP A 423 29.43 -16.19 -8.25
N SER A 424 29.57 -16.33 -6.93
CA SER A 424 29.67 -15.19 -6.01
C SER A 424 30.94 -14.36 -6.23
N LYS A 425 32.05 -14.98 -6.71
CA LYS A 425 33.29 -14.25 -6.98
C LYS A 425 33.14 -13.36 -8.19
N ALA A 426 32.63 -13.89 -9.29
CA ALA A 426 32.37 -13.13 -10.50
C ALA A 426 31.36 -12.00 -10.25
N ALA A 427 30.28 -12.28 -9.49
CA ALA A 427 29.29 -11.28 -9.13
C ALA A 427 29.89 -10.14 -8.26
N THR A 428 30.78 -10.47 -7.32
CA THR A 428 31.50 -9.49 -6.48
C THR A 428 32.44 -8.60 -7.32
N VAL A 429 33.18 -9.16 -8.25
CA VAL A 429 34.05 -8.40 -9.17
C VAL A 429 33.20 -7.45 -10.01
N ARG A 430 32.11 -7.98 -10.59
CA ARG A 430 31.20 -7.18 -11.42
C ARG A 430 30.55 -6.03 -10.67
N ALA A 431 30.13 -6.26 -9.41
CA ALA A 431 29.63 -5.19 -8.54
C ALA A 431 30.65 -4.06 -8.37
N GLY A 432 31.94 -4.40 -8.19
CA GLY A 432 33.02 -3.43 -8.08
C GLY A 432 33.23 -2.59 -9.33
N GLU A 433 33.29 -3.22 -10.52
CA GLU A 433 33.44 -2.54 -11.82
C GLU A 433 32.30 -1.54 -12.07
N LEU A 434 31.06 -1.98 -11.84
CA LEU A 434 29.87 -1.16 -12.01
C LEU A 434 29.87 0.01 -11.03
N ALA A 435 30.27 -0.23 -9.78
CA ALA A 435 30.39 0.78 -8.75
C ALA A 435 31.41 1.87 -9.10
N GLU A 436 32.58 1.48 -9.56
CA GLU A 436 33.63 2.43 -10.02
C GLU A 436 33.13 3.25 -11.22
N ARG A 437 32.48 2.60 -12.18
CA ARG A 437 31.93 3.28 -13.34
C ARG A 437 30.87 4.31 -12.94
N ALA A 438 29.98 3.99 -12.00
CA ALA A 438 28.92 4.90 -11.53
C ALA A 438 29.50 6.20 -10.94
N VAL A 439 30.48 6.10 -10.03
CA VAL A 439 31.11 7.27 -9.38
C VAL A 439 31.97 8.07 -10.38
N THR A 440 32.59 7.40 -11.35
CA THR A 440 33.34 8.09 -12.42
C THR A 440 32.42 8.92 -13.30
N LEU A 441 31.23 8.41 -13.62
CA LEU A 441 30.26 9.07 -14.49
C LEU A 441 29.58 10.26 -13.79
N ASP A 442 29.19 10.11 -12.51
CA ASP A 442 28.59 11.19 -11.72
C ASP A 442 29.13 11.20 -10.27
N PRO A 443 30.22 11.92 -10.02
CA PRO A 443 30.79 12.04 -8.67
C PRO A 443 29.97 12.88 -7.71
N GLY A 444 28.88 13.50 -8.16
CA GLY A 444 27.94 14.31 -7.38
C GLY A 444 26.64 13.60 -7.04
N ASP A 445 26.42 12.36 -7.48
CA ASP A 445 25.22 11.59 -7.14
C ASP A 445 25.37 10.92 -5.77
N ALA A 446 24.72 11.50 -4.75
CA ALA A 446 24.76 11.00 -3.37
C ALA A 446 24.25 9.56 -3.25
N ARG A 447 23.21 9.17 -4.01
CA ARG A 447 22.67 7.82 -4.01
C ARG A 447 23.66 6.84 -4.63
N ALA A 448 24.18 7.15 -5.80
CA ALA A 448 25.20 6.32 -6.44
C ALA A 448 26.41 6.11 -5.53
N ILE A 449 26.93 7.17 -4.91
CA ILE A 449 28.05 7.09 -3.95
C ILE A 449 27.67 6.20 -2.74
N THR A 450 26.43 6.32 -2.23
CA THR A 450 25.93 5.50 -1.12
C THR A 450 25.92 4.01 -1.48
N LEU A 451 25.38 3.65 -2.64
CA LEU A 451 25.33 2.25 -3.11
C LEU A 451 26.74 1.68 -3.33
N VAL A 452 27.63 2.48 -3.92
CA VAL A 452 29.05 2.13 -4.12
C VAL A 452 29.75 1.93 -2.79
N GLY A 453 29.55 2.83 -1.81
CA GLY A 453 30.10 2.69 -0.47
C GLY A 453 29.71 1.36 0.17
N HIS A 454 28.43 0.96 0.05
CA HIS A 454 27.98 -0.30 0.62
C HIS A 454 28.55 -1.53 -0.11
N VAL A 455 28.72 -1.48 -1.43
CA VAL A 455 29.45 -2.52 -2.18
C VAL A 455 30.89 -2.65 -1.70
N ARG A 456 31.61 -1.52 -1.50
CA ARG A 456 32.97 -1.51 -0.97
C ARG A 456 33.05 -2.09 0.45
N GLY A 457 32.17 -1.67 1.34
CA GLY A 457 32.15 -2.12 2.74
C GLY A 457 31.77 -3.59 2.88
N PHE A 458 30.68 -4.01 2.25
CA PHE A 458 30.11 -5.34 2.46
C PHE A 458 30.80 -6.42 1.61
N LEU A 459 30.93 -6.20 0.29
CA LEU A 459 31.48 -7.23 -0.61
C LEU A 459 33.00 -7.24 -0.61
N HIS A 460 33.63 -6.06 -0.66
CA HIS A 460 35.08 -5.94 -0.75
C HIS A 460 35.76 -5.81 0.62
N LYS A 461 35.00 -5.66 1.70
CA LYS A 461 35.46 -5.51 3.10
C LYS A 461 36.39 -4.29 3.32
N ARG A 462 36.23 -3.27 2.46
CA ARG A 462 36.95 -1.99 2.56
C ARG A 462 36.10 -1.01 3.37
N VAL A 463 36.00 -1.25 4.71
CA VAL A 463 35.00 -0.61 5.54
C VAL A 463 35.31 0.87 5.78
N GLU A 464 36.60 1.27 5.95
CA GLU A 464 36.99 2.68 6.09
C GLU A 464 36.70 3.46 4.80
N GLU A 465 36.99 2.88 3.65
CA GLU A 465 36.66 3.48 2.34
C GLU A 465 35.15 3.68 2.18
N ALA A 466 34.37 2.69 2.61
CA ALA A 466 32.92 2.78 2.61
C ALA A 466 32.42 3.92 3.49
N LEU A 467 32.94 4.05 4.71
CA LEU A 467 32.59 5.13 5.64
C LEU A 467 32.93 6.51 5.07
N SER A 468 34.07 6.66 4.41
CA SER A 468 34.45 7.90 3.71
C SER A 468 33.47 8.25 2.59
N LEU A 469 33.05 7.24 1.78
CA LEU A 469 32.07 7.43 0.71
C LEU A 469 30.70 7.81 1.26
N HIS A 470 30.25 7.19 2.36
CA HIS A 470 28.99 7.55 3.00
C HIS A 470 29.04 8.96 3.57
N GLY A 471 30.16 9.39 4.18
CA GLY A 471 30.36 10.76 4.61
C GLY A 471 30.26 11.76 3.46
N LYS A 472 30.87 11.46 2.29
CA LYS A 472 30.72 12.27 1.08
C LYS A 472 29.27 12.30 0.59
N ALA A 473 28.56 11.16 0.58
CA ALA A 473 27.16 11.12 0.18
C ALA A 473 26.27 11.98 1.07
N LEU A 474 26.46 11.91 2.40
CA LEU A 474 25.74 12.70 3.39
C LEU A 474 26.05 14.21 3.30
N SER A 475 27.27 14.60 2.91
CA SER A 475 27.59 16.01 2.64
C SER A 475 26.87 16.55 1.40
N LEU A 476 26.59 15.69 0.41
CA LEU A 476 25.84 16.05 -0.79
C LEU A 476 24.32 16.04 -0.55
N ASN A 477 23.83 15.03 0.18
CA ASN A 477 22.41 14.90 0.51
C ASN A 477 22.20 14.32 1.91
N PRO A 478 22.05 15.16 2.94
CA PRO A 478 21.78 14.70 4.31
C PRO A 478 20.37 14.13 4.51
N SER A 479 19.47 14.32 3.54
CA SER A 479 18.10 13.80 3.54
C SER A 479 18.00 12.38 2.96
N LEU A 480 19.11 11.67 2.75
CA LEU A 480 19.12 10.32 2.20
C LEU A 480 19.20 9.26 3.33
N PRO A 481 18.07 8.61 3.75
CA PRO A 481 18.06 7.66 4.87
C PRO A 481 19.02 6.49 4.65
N LEU A 482 19.11 6.01 3.41
CA LEU A 482 19.97 4.89 3.04
C LEU A 482 21.46 5.18 3.30
N ALA A 483 21.91 6.44 3.11
CA ALA A 483 23.28 6.84 3.39
C ALA A 483 23.59 6.82 4.90
N TRP A 484 22.65 7.28 5.73
CA TRP A 484 22.75 7.18 7.19
C TRP A 484 22.79 5.73 7.66
N CYS A 485 21.90 4.87 7.12
CA CYS A 485 21.87 3.45 7.43
C CYS A 485 23.19 2.75 7.09
N PHE A 486 23.72 2.97 5.89
CA PHE A 486 24.96 2.31 5.45
C PHE A 486 26.19 2.86 6.15
N SER A 487 26.22 4.17 6.50
CA SER A 487 27.25 4.74 7.36
C SER A 487 27.24 4.08 8.74
N GLY A 488 26.05 3.90 9.33
CA GLY A 488 25.90 3.18 10.59
C GLY A 488 26.35 1.72 10.51
N LEU A 489 26.00 1.01 9.42
CA LEU A 489 26.50 -0.36 9.20
C LEU A 489 28.02 -0.40 9.10
N ALA A 490 28.65 0.53 8.38
CA ALA A 490 30.11 0.62 8.31
C ALA A 490 30.73 0.87 9.69
N ASN A 491 30.15 1.75 10.51
CA ASN A 491 30.58 1.94 11.90
C ASN A 491 30.41 0.67 12.74
N SER A 492 29.31 -0.07 12.58
CA SER A 492 29.11 -1.36 13.25
C SER A 492 30.19 -2.36 12.88
N TYR A 493 30.57 -2.45 11.61
CA TYR A 493 31.66 -3.34 11.15
C TYR A 493 33.03 -2.96 11.73
N LEU A 494 33.25 -1.68 12.00
CA LEU A 494 34.48 -1.17 12.64
C LEU A 494 34.50 -1.32 14.18
N GLY A 495 33.41 -1.78 14.80
CA GLY A 495 33.27 -1.88 16.25
C GLY A 495 32.79 -0.59 16.92
N ARG A 496 32.39 0.43 16.15
CA ARG A 496 31.86 1.71 16.65
C ARG A 496 30.35 1.61 16.84
N HIS A 497 29.91 0.74 17.76
CA HIS A 497 28.50 0.37 17.87
C HIS A 497 27.59 1.51 18.34
N ALA A 498 28.09 2.46 19.16
CA ALA A 498 27.32 3.63 19.60
C ALA A 498 26.97 4.54 18.40
N ASP A 499 27.99 4.87 17.58
CA ASP A 499 27.83 5.69 16.38
C ASP A 499 26.91 4.99 15.36
N ALA A 500 27.01 3.66 15.27
CA ALA A 500 26.13 2.85 14.42
C ALA A 500 24.66 2.98 14.81
N ILE A 501 24.34 2.87 16.11
CA ILE A 501 22.98 3.02 16.64
C ILE A 501 22.45 4.41 16.36
N GLU A 502 23.25 5.46 16.60
CA GLU A 502 22.87 6.84 16.35
C GLU A 502 22.54 7.07 14.87
N GLN A 503 23.43 6.66 13.97
CA GLN A 503 23.26 6.90 12.52
C GLN A 503 22.11 6.10 11.92
N ILE A 504 21.95 4.82 12.28
CA ILE A 504 20.81 4.02 11.79
C ILE A 504 19.51 4.55 12.41
N GLY A 505 19.52 4.95 13.68
CA GLY A 505 18.40 5.65 14.33
C GLY A 505 18.02 6.94 13.59
N ARG A 506 19.01 7.71 13.10
CA ARG A 506 18.76 8.90 12.28
C ARG A 506 18.07 8.54 10.97
N ALA A 507 18.46 7.44 10.29
CA ALA A 507 17.78 6.95 9.10
C ALA A 507 16.30 6.64 9.37
N GLN A 508 16.00 5.94 10.48
CA GLN A 508 14.63 5.62 10.87
C GLN A 508 13.81 6.87 11.24
N CYS A 509 14.43 7.86 11.89
CA CYS A 509 13.75 9.13 12.19
C CYS A 509 13.42 9.93 10.92
N LEU A 510 14.29 9.93 9.91
CA LEU A 510 14.08 10.62 8.65
C LEU A 510 12.96 9.98 7.84
N SER A 511 12.88 8.64 7.82
CA SER A 511 11.87 7.88 7.05
C SER A 511 11.28 6.75 7.92
N PRO A 512 10.33 7.06 8.83
CA PRO A 512 9.76 6.08 9.77
C PRO A 512 9.01 4.93 9.09
N HIS A 513 8.46 5.18 7.92
CA HIS A 513 7.69 4.22 7.11
C HIS A 513 8.40 3.86 5.80
N ASP A 514 9.74 3.88 5.83
CA ASP A 514 10.54 3.56 4.64
C ASP A 514 10.18 2.16 4.10
N PRO A 515 10.02 2.00 2.79
CA PRO A 515 9.84 0.68 2.17
C PRO A 515 10.96 -0.32 2.50
N HIS A 516 12.15 0.18 2.87
CA HIS A 516 13.29 -0.60 3.37
C HIS A 516 13.34 -0.70 4.90
N ALA A 517 12.26 -0.44 5.65
CA ALA A 517 12.25 -0.48 7.12
C ALA A 517 12.77 -1.82 7.67
N PHE A 518 12.47 -2.96 7.01
CA PHE A 518 13.02 -4.27 7.37
C PHE A 518 14.55 -4.30 7.32
N PHE A 519 15.15 -3.60 6.37
CA PHE A 519 16.60 -3.51 6.23
C PHE A 519 17.21 -2.62 7.34
N PHE A 520 16.56 -1.49 7.66
CA PHE A 520 16.99 -0.62 8.75
C PHE A 520 16.94 -1.34 10.11
N ASP A 521 15.88 -2.12 10.34
CA ASP A 521 15.76 -2.95 11.55
C ASP A 521 16.84 -4.03 11.62
N MET A 522 17.10 -4.73 10.52
CA MET A 522 18.18 -5.70 10.42
C MET A 522 19.56 -5.03 10.66
N ALA A 523 19.78 -3.85 10.09
CA ALA A 523 21.00 -3.10 10.27
C ALA A 523 21.19 -2.66 11.73
N LEU A 524 20.12 -2.18 12.38
CA LEU A 524 20.15 -1.71 13.77
C LEU A 524 20.25 -2.88 14.77
N MET A 525 19.74 -4.06 14.42
CA MET A 525 19.84 -5.26 15.26
C MET A 525 21.29 -5.63 15.59
N MET A 526 22.21 -5.51 14.62
CA MET A 526 23.58 -5.96 14.79
C MET A 526 24.38 -5.15 15.83
N PRO A 527 24.41 -3.81 15.83
CA PRO A 527 25.13 -3.06 16.87
C PRO A 527 24.53 -3.24 18.26
N TYR A 528 23.20 -3.44 18.42
CA TYR A 528 22.60 -3.83 19.70
C TYR A 528 23.07 -5.22 20.14
N TYR A 529 23.10 -6.20 19.23
CA TYR A 529 23.62 -7.53 19.48
C TYR A 529 25.10 -7.47 19.95
N LEU A 530 25.95 -6.72 19.25
CA LEU A 530 27.37 -6.61 19.55
C LEU A 530 27.63 -5.87 20.87
N ARG A 531 26.74 -4.98 21.28
CA ARG A 531 26.73 -4.38 22.64
C ARG A 531 26.10 -5.30 23.71
N ARG A 532 25.73 -6.51 23.36
CA ARG A 532 25.06 -7.49 24.22
C ARG A 532 23.68 -7.09 24.73
N ASP A 533 23.04 -6.11 24.09
CA ASP A 533 21.60 -5.83 24.29
C ASP A 533 20.77 -6.77 23.42
N PHE A 534 20.78 -8.05 23.82
CA PHE A 534 20.10 -9.11 23.07
C PHE A 534 18.58 -8.96 23.07
N ALA A 535 18.00 -8.30 24.08
CA ALA A 535 16.56 -8.07 24.16
C ALA A 535 16.10 -7.12 23.07
N MET A 536 16.79 -5.99 22.90
CA MET A 536 16.52 -5.04 21.83
C MET A 536 16.81 -5.66 20.45
N ALA A 537 17.92 -6.37 20.32
CA ALA A 537 18.27 -7.07 19.08
C ALA A 537 17.20 -8.09 18.67
N ALA A 538 16.64 -8.85 19.61
CA ALA A 538 15.55 -9.81 19.33
C ALA A 538 14.26 -9.11 18.87
N THR A 539 13.91 -7.98 19.48
CA THR A 539 12.76 -7.17 19.09
C THR A 539 12.89 -6.67 17.65
N LEU A 540 14.05 -6.13 17.28
CA LEU A 540 14.35 -5.67 15.92
C LEU A 540 14.38 -6.81 14.92
N GLY A 541 14.98 -7.96 15.26
CA GLY A 541 15.05 -9.13 14.43
C GLY A 541 13.67 -9.70 14.10
N ARG A 542 12.77 -9.78 15.09
CA ARG A 542 11.38 -10.21 14.90
C ARG A 542 10.64 -9.28 13.95
N ARG A 543 10.68 -7.96 14.21
CA ARG A 543 10.02 -6.97 13.37
C ARG A 543 10.53 -6.99 11.92
N ALA A 544 11.85 -7.11 11.73
CA ALA A 544 12.43 -7.20 10.39
C ALA A 544 12.00 -8.46 9.62
N VAL A 545 11.85 -9.61 10.30
CA VAL A 545 11.32 -10.85 9.72
C VAL A 545 9.85 -10.72 9.34
N GLU A 546 9.05 -10.05 10.18
CA GLU A 546 7.63 -9.77 9.90
C GLU A 546 7.46 -8.87 8.67
N LEU A 547 8.28 -7.82 8.55
CA LEU A 547 8.25 -6.90 7.43
C LEU A 547 8.71 -7.52 6.10
N ASN A 548 9.75 -8.38 6.13
CA ASN A 548 10.22 -9.09 4.93
C ASN A 548 10.69 -10.51 5.25
N PRO A 549 9.80 -11.51 5.21
CA PRO A 549 10.14 -12.91 5.51
C PRO A 549 11.00 -13.59 4.43
N GLY A 550 11.26 -12.94 3.31
CA GLY A 550 12.15 -13.42 2.23
C GLY A 550 13.61 -12.98 2.38
N PHE A 551 13.90 -12.03 3.26
CA PHE A 551 15.24 -11.46 3.41
C PHE A 551 16.11 -12.29 4.36
N SER A 552 16.96 -13.17 3.79
CA SER A 552 17.76 -14.13 4.54
C SER A 552 18.73 -13.49 5.55
N SER A 553 19.23 -12.29 5.27
CA SER A 553 20.19 -11.59 6.14
C SER A 553 19.65 -11.29 7.53
N THR A 554 18.35 -11.01 7.67
CA THR A 554 17.70 -10.81 8.97
C THR A 554 17.80 -12.05 9.84
N TYR A 555 17.54 -13.23 9.28
CA TYR A 555 17.56 -14.48 10.02
C TYR A 555 18.91 -14.83 10.61
N LYS A 556 20.02 -14.36 10.00
CA LYS A 556 21.39 -14.62 10.44
C LYS A 556 21.67 -13.97 11.79
N GLY A 557 21.44 -12.65 11.89
CA GLY A 557 21.60 -11.89 13.13
C GLY A 557 20.55 -12.27 14.19
N TYR A 558 19.31 -12.52 13.77
CA TYR A 558 18.23 -12.92 14.67
C TYR A 558 18.49 -14.30 15.28
N LEU A 559 18.98 -15.27 14.50
CA LEU A 559 19.39 -16.59 15.02
C LEU A 559 20.50 -16.48 16.05
N ALA A 560 21.53 -15.68 15.79
CA ALA A 560 22.61 -15.45 16.74
C ALA A 560 22.08 -14.82 18.05
N THR A 561 21.14 -13.87 17.94
CA THR A 561 20.51 -13.22 19.09
C THR A 561 19.72 -14.22 19.94
N LEU A 562 18.88 -15.05 19.32
CA LEU A 562 18.10 -16.07 20.00
C LEU A 562 18.99 -17.12 20.67
N GLY A 563 20.12 -17.46 20.02
CA GLY A 563 21.14 -18.33 20.60
C GLY A 563 21.74 -17.77 21.89
N GLN A 564 22.04 -16.48 21.94
CA GLN A 564 22.55 -15.81 23.16
C GLN A 564 21.47 -15.73 24.27
N LEU A 565 20.21 -15.58 23.89
CA LEU A 565 19.08 -15.55 24.83
C LEU A 565 18.65 -16.93 25.32
N GLY A 566 19.15 -18.02 24.74
CA GLY A 566 18.74 -19.39 25.06
C GLY A 566 17.29 -19.71 24.65
N GLN A 567 16.73 -19.00 23.68
CA GLN A 567 15.35 -19.20 23.19
C GLN A 567 15.30 -20.32 22.15
N GLU A 568 15.51 -21.55 22.58
CA GLU A 568 15.72 -22.73 21.73
C GLU A 568 14.60 -22.98 20.71
N GLN A 569 13.33 -22.86 21.14
CA GLN A 569 12.18 -23.12 20.26
C GLN A 569 12.10 -22.13 19.10
N GLU A 570 12.27 -20.83 19.39
CA GLU A 570 12.24 -19.80 18.36
C GLU A 570 13.50 -19.86 17.47
N ALA A 571 14.66 -20.11 18.06
CA ALA A 571 15.92 -20.34 17.33
C ALA A 571 15.79 -21.50 16.34
N ALA A 572 15.15 -22.62 16.74
CA ALA A 572 14.92 -23.74 15.84
C ALA A 572 14.03 -23.37 14.62
N ARG A 573 12.98 -22.58 14.83
CA ARG A 573 12.11 -22.06 13.74
C ARG A 573 12.87 -21.13 12.81
N VAL A 574 13.60 -20.17 13.38
CA VAL A 574 14.41 -19.19 12.64
C VAL A 574 15.51 -19.88 11.83
N ARG A 575 16.20 -20.86 12.43
CA ARG A 575 17.21 -21.68 11.74
C ARG A 575 16.60 -22.48 10.59
N ALA A 576 15.46 -23.12 10.79
CA ALA A 576 14.78 -23.86 9.72
C ALA A 576 14.44 -22.96 8.54
N ARG A 577 13.95 -21.75 8.82
CA ARG A 577 13.65 -20.76 7.77
C ARG A 577 14.90 -20.26 7.08
N LEU A 578 15.96 -19.95 7.81
CA LEU A 578 17.27 -19.53 7.25
C LEU A 578 17.81 -20.61 6.30
N LEU A 579 17.81 -21.87 6.72
CA LEU A 579 18.31 -22.97 5.90
C LEU A 579 17.39 -23.31 4.72
N ALA A 580 16.10 -22.98 4.78
CA ALA A 580 15.23 -23.03 3.60
C ALA A 580 15.58 -21.94 2.57
N LEU A 581 16.00 -20.75 3.01
CA LEU A 581 16.44 -19.65 2.13
C LEU A 581 17.88 -19.82 1.65
N GLU A 582 18.78 -20.28 2.51
CA GLU A 582 20.20 -20.51 2.24
C GLU A 582 20.65 -21.90 2.75
N PRO A 583 20.41 -23.00 2.00
CA PRO A 583 20.67 -24.39 2.47
C PRO A 583 22.11 -24.67 2.88
N ALA A 584 23.07 -23.99 2.27
CA ALA A 584 24.51 -24.15 2.55
C ALA A 584 25.04 -23.20 3.64
N PHE A 585 24.18 -22.43 4.33
CA PHE A 585 24.63 -21.49 5.34
C PHE A 585 25.16 -22.21 6.59
N SER A 586 26.32 -21.79 7.09
CA SER A 586 27.04 -22.35 8.23
C SER A 586 27.77 -21.25 9.02
N VAL A 587 28.29 -21.58 10.21
CA VAL A 587 29.08 -20.64 11.01
C VAL A 587 30.33 -20.16 10.24
N SER A 588 31.05 -21.09 9.63
CA SER A 588 32.23 -20.77 8.81
C SER A 588 31.87 -19.85 7.64
N ASN A 589 30.76 -20.12 6.94
CA ASN A 589 30.27 -19.30 5.86
C ASN A 589 29.87 -17.90 6.33
N ALA A 590 29.20 -17.79 7.49
CA ALA A 590 28.85 -16.50 8.11
C ALA A 590 30.07 -15.62 8.39
N LEU A 591 31.11 -16.20 9.00
CA LEU A 591 32.36 -15.51 9.29
C LEU A 591 33.15 -15.13 8.04
N GLN A 592 33.16 -15.99 7.03
CA GLN A 592 33.80 -15.70 5.76
C GLN A 592 33.16 -14.50 5.03
N ARG A 593 31.83 -14.41 5.07
CA ARG A 593 31.06 -13.34 4.40
C ARG A 593 31.02 -12.06 5.22
N SER A 594 31.19 -12.13 6.54
CA SER A 594 31.11 -10.98 7.45
C SER A 594 32.23 -9.96 7.18
N PRO A 595 31.92 -8.65 7.08
CA PRO A 595 32.90 -7.58 7.00
C PRO A 595 33.35 -7.06 8.37
N MET A 596 32.94 -7.66 9.49
CA MET A 596 33.33 -7.26 10.85
C MET A 596 34.84 -7.30 11.00
N VAL A 597 35.43 -6.21 11.48
CA VAL A 597 36.90 -6.03 11.66
C VAL A 597 37.34 -6.57 13.01
N GLN A 598 36.57 -6.30 14.09
CA GLN A 598 36.94 -6.68 15.45
C GLN A 598 36.82 -8.18 15.69
N ALA A 599 37.87 -8.77 16.28
CA ALA A 599 37.90 -10.22 16.56
C ALA A 599 36.84 -10.63 17.57
N ASP A 600 36.63 -9.82 18.62
CA ASP A 600 35.65 -10.07 19.66
C ASP A 600 34.20 -10.09 19.11
N ASP A 601 33.89 -9.17 18.20
CA ASP A 601 32.59 -9.12 17.52
C ASP A 601 32.34 -10.37 16.67
N ARG A 602 33.36 -10.80 15.94
CA ARG A 602 33.33 -12.04 15.14
C ARG A 602 33.15 -13.28 16.02
N ALA A 603 33.86 -13.32 17.16
CA ALA A 603 33.75 -14.42 18.11
C ALA A 603 32.35 -14.49 18.76
N LEU A 604 31.82 -13.33 19.20
CA LEU A 604 30.47 -13.23 19.76
C LEU A 604 29.40 -13.67 18.74
N TYR A 605 29.54 -13.23 17.50
CA TYR A 605 28.60 -13.61 16.44
C TYR A 605 28.64 -15.11 16.15
N ALA A 606 29.83 -15.71 16.06
CA ALA A 606 29.99 -17.16 15.87
C ALA A 606 29.42 -17.97 17.04
N ASP A 607 29.66 -17.52 18.29
CA ASP A 607 29.10 -18.18 19.47
C ASP A 607 27.58 -18.14 19.47
N GLY A 608 26.97 -17.01 19.17
CA GLY A 608 25.50 -16.90 19.06
C GLY A 608 24.91 -17.81 18.00
N LEU A 609 25.53 -17.91 16.83
CA LEU A 609 25.08 -18.82 15.75
C LEU A 609 25.19 -20.31 16.19
N ARG A 610 26.28 -20.70 16.89
CA ARG A 610 26.44 -22.07 17.43
C ARG A 610 25.36 -22.38 18.45
N ARG A 611 25.10 -21.48 19.40
CA ARG A 611 24.03 -21.61 20.40
C ARG A 611 22.66 -21.65 19.74
N GLY A 612 22.46 -20.94 18.63
CA GLY A 612 21.26 -21.04 17.78
C GLY A 612 21.14 -22.37 17.04
N GLY A 613 22.12 -23.29 17.20
CA GLY A 613 22.12 -24.63 16.62
C GLY A 613 22.55 -24.69 15.15
N LEU A 614 23.28 -23.68 14.65
CA LEU A 614 23.85 -23.71 13.30
C LEU A 614 25.09 -24.60 13.28
N ARG A 615 25.23 -25.42 12.21
CA ARG A 615 26.42 -26.26 12.00
C ARG A 615 27.66 -25.43 11.72
N GLU A 616 28.85 -26.00 12.03
CA GLU A 616 30.12 -25.28 11.84
C GLU A 616 30.45 -25.10 10.34
N ASN A 617 30.26 -26.16 9.52
CA ASN A 617 30.52 -26.21 8.07
C ASN A 617 29.31 -26.71 7.28
#